data_ff63e032225e47a735ad89664ceb00d0
#
_entry.id   ff63e032225e47a735ad89664ceb00d0
#
_cell.length_a   1.000
_cell.length_b   1.000
_cell.length_c   1.000
_cell.angle_alpha   90.00
_cell.angle_beta   90.00
_cell.angle_gamma   90.00
#
_symmetry.space_group_name_H-M   'P 1'
#
loop_
_entity.id
_entity.type
_entity.pdbx_description
1 polymer ?
#
loop_
_entity_poly.entity_id
_entity_poly.type
_entity_poly.pdbx_seq_one_letter_code
_entity_poly.pdbx_strand_id
1 'polypeptide(L)'
;MSEMDVLVVGSGGREHAIAIGLAQSKSVSSVHCLPGNAGTSFIAKNHDISLLNLDAVVNLAEELEISLVVVGPEVPLVDGLADKLRDKSIPCFGPNSEGAMLEGSKLHAKQVMSDLGIPTGRFEVLERTSRIEDIFDSFKPPWVIKRDVLAGGKGVVVTSSKPDARSAIESWIALDGFVIIEEHLAGEEASVLVILDESGY
;
A
#
# COMPACT_ATOMS: atom_id res chain seq x y z
N MET A 1 -30.50 1.32 14.15
CA MET A 1 -29.11 0.85 13.97
C MET A 1 -28.32 1.63 15.02
N SER A 2 -27.45 0.97 15.78
CA SER A 2 -26.52 1.68 16.68
C SER A 2 -25.59 2.52 15.82
N GLU A 3 -25.40 3.78 16.21
CA GLU A 3 -24.42 4.65 15.56
C GLU A 3 -23.01 4.11 15.88
N MET A 4 -22.08 4.24 14.95
CA MET A 4 -20.73 3.68 15.04
C MET A 4 -19.71 4.77 15.36
N ASP A 5 -18.78 4.47 16.25
CA ASP A 5 -17.55 5.26 16.41
C ASP A 5 -16.46 4.68 15.50
N VAL A 6 -15.89 5.52 14.65
CA VAL A 6 -14.95 5.09 13.60
C VAL A 6 -13.59 5.73 13.80
N LEU A 7 -12.51 4.92 13.71
CA LEU A 7 -11.14 5.39 13.71
C LEU A 7 -10.54 5.32 12.30
N VAL A 8 -10.11 6.44 11.76
CA VAL A 8 -9.37 6.53 10.49
C VAL A 8 -7.88 6.60 10.80
N VAL A 9 -7.13 5.60 10.35
CA VAL A 9 -5.67 5.52 10.51
C VAL A 9 -5.00 6.13 9.29
N GLY A 10 -4.19 7.18 9.51
CA GLY A 10 -3.45 7.92 8.48
C GLY A 10 -3.57 9.43 8.62
N SER A 11 -2.81 10.16 7.79
CA SER A 11 -2.71 11.63 7.86
C SER A 11 -2.77 12.34 6.51
N GLY A 12 -2.95 11.60 5.42
CA GLY A 12 -2.95 12.13 4.06
C GLY A 12 -4.29 12.75 3.63
N GLY A 13 -4.31 13.26 2.41
CA GLY A 13 -5.54 13.80 1.79
C GLY A 13 -6.62 12.73 1.57
N ARG A 14 -6.22 11.49 1.30
CA ARG A 14 -7.13 10.34 1.18
C ARG A 14 -7.86 10.09 2.49
N GLU A 15 -7.14 10.01 3.60
CA GLU A 15 -7.71 9.79 4.93
C GLU A 15 -8.60 10.97 5.35
N HIS A 16 -8.22 12.20 5.01
CA HIS A 16 -9.06 13.37 5.24
C HIS A 16 -10.39 13.27 4.46
N ALA A 17 -10.36 12.88 3.19
CA ALA A 17 -11.58 12.71 2.39
C ALA A 17 -12.48 11.58 2.95
N ILE A 18 -11.89 10.47 3.40
CA ILE A 18 -12.61 9.38 4.08
C ILE A 18 -13.27 9.90 5.36
N ALA A 19 -12.54 10.65 6.20
CA ALA A 19 -13.08 11.21 7.44
C ALA A 19 -14.25 12.16 7.18
N ILE A 20 -14.20 12.98 6.12
CA ILE A 20 -15.33 13.84 5.71
C ILE A 20 -16.56 12.97 5.36
N GLY A 21 -16.38 11.94 4.54
CA GLY A 21 -17.47 11.07 4.15
C GLY A 21 -18.11 10.34 5.34
N LEU A 22 -17.30 9.87 6.28
CA LEU A 22 -17.75 9.21 7.49
C LEU A 22 -18.51 10.18 8.41
N ALA A 23 -17.98 11.39 8.61
CA ALA A 23 -18.64 12.41 9.46
C ALA A 23 -19.99 12.88 8.90
N GLN A 24 -20.24 12.71 7.60
CA GLN A 24 -21.53 13.01 6.99
C GLN A 24 -22.51 11.82 7.02
N SER A 25 -22.05 10.64 7.40
CA SER A 25 -22.88 9.43 7.45
C SER A 25 -23.80 9.43 8.66
N LYS A 26 -25.08 9.12 8.45
CA LYS A 26 -26.05 8.95 9.54
C LYS A 26 -25.83 7.70 10.41
N SER A 27 -24.95 6.82 10.00
CA SER A 27 -24.58 5.60 10.73
C SER A 27 -23.34 5.80 11.62
N VAL A 28 -22.72 6.98 11.59
CA VAL A 28 -21.51 7.30 12.35
C VAL A 28 -21.83 8.37 13.38
N SER A 29 -21.52 8.08 14.65
CA SER A 29 -21.70 9.02 15.77
C SER A 29 -20.48 9.90 15.96
N SER A 30 -19.28 9.32 15.86
CA SER A 30 -18.04 10.06 15.97
C SER A 30 -16.96 9.54 15.03
N VAL A 31 -16.08 10.45 14.60
CA VAL A 31 -14.90 10.12 13.81
C VAL A 31 -13.65 10.51 14.59
N HIS A 32 -12.74 9.56 14.71
CA HIS A 32 -11.42 9.73 15.27
C HIS A 32 -10.39 9.57 14.14
N CYS A 33 -9.29 10.30 14.18
CA CYS A 33 -8.18 10.16 13.23
C CYS A 33 -6.87 9.95 13.96
N LEU A 34 -6.01 9.10 13.41
CA LEU A 34 -4.71 8.77 13.99
C LEU A 34 -3.63 8.71 12.89
N PRO A 35 -2.61 9.57 12.89
CA PRO A 35 -2.52 10.78 13.73
C PRO A 35 -3.45 11.90 13.25
N GLY A 36 -4.04 11.77 12.06
CA GLY A 36 -4.81 12.83 11.42
C GLY A 36 -3.93 13.98 10.92
N ASN A 37 -4.55 15.08 10.56
CA ASN A 37 -3.86 16.29 10.08
C ASN A 37 -4.65 17.56 10.48
N ALA A 38 -4.16 18.73 10.07
CA ALA A 38 -4.84 19.99 10.38
C ALA A 38 -6.28 20.08 9.82
N GLY A 39 -6.56 19.45 8.68
CA GLY A 39 -7.90 19.42 8.09
C GLY A 39 -8.85 18.49 8.86
N THR A 40 -8.39 17.33 9.28
CA THR A 40 -9.21 16.37 10.05
C THR A 40 -9.57 16.93 11.43
N SER A 41 -8.76 17.82 12.01
CA SER A 41 -9.05 18.43 13.31
C SER A 41 -10.33 19.28 13.35
N PHE A 42 -10.88 19.68 12.20
CA PHE A 42 -12.15 20.41 12.11
C PHE A 42 -13.39 19.53 12.11
N ILE A 43 -13.21 18.22 11.84
CA ILE A 43 -14.32 17.28 11.61
C ILE A 43 -14.22 16.00 12.44
N ALA A 44 -13.08 15.75 13.05
CA ALA A 44 -12.78 14.54 13.80
C ALA A 44 -11.89 14.87 15.00
N LYS A 45 -11.75 13.93 15.92
CA LYS A 45 -10.80 14.01 17.01
C LYS A 45 -9.49 13.36 16.60
N ASN A 46 -8.42 14.15 16.48
CA ASN A 46 -7.10 13.64 16.19
C ASN A 46 -6.42 13.08 17.45
N HIS A 47 -5.66 11.97 17.28
CA HIS A 47 -4.87 11.35 18.33
C HIS A 47 -3.41 11.26 17.88
N ASP A 48 -2.53 11.91 18.63
CA ASP A 48 -1.09 11.97 18.31
C ASP A 48 -0.38 10.66 18.71
N ILE A 49 -0.60 9.63 17.91
CA ILE A 49 0.02 8.31 18.05
C ILE A 49 0.71 7.96 16.74
N SER A 50 1.92 7.42 16.83
CA SER A 50 2.67 6.98 15.65
C SER A 50 2.01 5.78 14.99
N LEU A 51 1.87 5.81 13.66
CA LEU A 51 1.40 4.69 12.84
C LEU A 51 2.28 3.43 12.94
N LEU A 52 3.53 3.60 13.37
CA LEU A 52 4.48 2.48 13.56
C LEU A 52 4.31 1.79 14.91
N ASN A 53 3.55 2.37 15.83
CA ASN A 53 3.23 1.76 17.12
C ASN A 53 1.87 1.06 17.06
N LEU A 54 1.83 -0.09 16.41
CA LEU A 54 0.58 -0.83 16.17
C LEU A 54 -0.15 -1.18 17.46
N ASP A 55 0.58 -1.52 18.54
CA ASP A 55 -0.04 -1.85 19.82
C ASP A 55 -0.74 -0.63 20.45
N ALA A 56 -0.17 0.57 20.31
CA ALA A 56 -0.81 1.80 20.78
C ALA A 56 -2.06 2.14 19.95
N VAL A 57 -2.08 1.83 18.64
CA VAL A 57 -3.27 1.99 17.79
C VAL A 57 -4.39 1.04 18.25
N VAL A 58 -4.06 -0.21 18.50
CA VAL A 58 -5.03 -1.23 18.99
C VAL A 58 -5.58 -0.84 20.35
N ASN A 59 -4.70 -0.46 21.29
CA ASN A 59 -5.12 -0.03 22.62
C ASN A 59 -6.06 1.17 22.58
N LEU A 60 -5.76 2.17 21.73
CA LEU A 60 -6.67 3.31 21.55
C LEU A 60 -8.03 2.87 21.01
N ALA A 61 -8.06 1.94 20.06
CA ALA A 61 -9.31 1.44 19.51
C ALA A 61 -10.14 0.67 20.55
N GLU A 62 -9.49 -0.09 21.44
CA GLU A 62 -10.15 -0.75 22.59
C GLU A 62 -10.65 0.29 23.62
N GLU A 63 -9.83 1.27 24.02
CA GLU A 63 -10.19 2.30 24.99
C GLU A 63 -11.39 3.17 24.56
N LEU A 64 -11.49 3.45 23.26
CA LEU A 64 -12.57 4.26 22.68
C LEU A 64 -13.77 3.43 22.23
N GLU A 65 -13.74 2.10 22.45
CA GLU A 65 -14.80 1.18 21.99
C GLU A 65 -15.13 1.35 20.49
N ILE A 66 -14.07 1.52 19.66
CA ILE A 66 -14.22 1.78 18.22
C ILE A 66 -14.96 0.62 17.53
N SER A 67 -16.00 0.97 16.82
CA SER A 67 -16.86 0.01 16.09
C SER A 67 -16.24 -0.44 14.76
N LEU A 68 -15.41 0.42 14.14
CA LEU A 68 -14.73 0.16 12.87
C LEU A 68 -13.43 0.95 12.76
N VAL A 69 -12.35 0.29 12.39
CA VAL A 69 -11.10 0.95 12.01
C VAL A 69 -10.96 0.95 10.50
N VAL A 70 -10.67 2.12 9.92
CA VAL A 70 -10.39 2.29 8.48
C VAL A 70 -8.90 2.65 8.33
N VAL A 71 -8.12 1.79 7.68
CA VAL A 71 -6.68 2.00 7.51
C VAL A 71 -6.41 2.56 6.12
N GLY A 72 -5.90 3.78 6.07
CA GLY A 72 -5.60 4.47 4.80
C GLY A 72 -4.25 4.07 4.19
N PRO A 73 -3.11 4.15 4.91
CA PRO A 73 -1.80 3.83 4.38
C PRO A 73 -1.53 2.31 4.39
N GLU A 74 -0.72 1.86 3.45
CA GLU A 74 -0.35 0.45 3.26
C GLU A 74 0.62 -0.07 4.33
N VAL A 75 1.54 0.75 4.84
CA VAL A 75 2.59 0.32 5.78
C VAL A 75 2.02 -0.33 7.04
N PRO A 76 1.07 0.26 7.78
CA PRO A 76 0.48 -0.41 8.94
C PRO A 76 -0.22 -1.74 8.60
N LEU A 77 -0.77 -1.89 7.40
CA LEU A 77 -1.41 -3.14 6.97
C LEU A 77 -0.38 -4.23 6.70
N VAL A 78 0.71 -3.89 6.01
CA VAL A 78 1.85 -4.81 5.78
C VAL A 78 2.45 -5.25 7.11
N ASP A 79 2.54 -4.33 8.09
CA ASP A 79 3.05 -4.60 9.43
C ASP A 79 2.05 -5.36 10.33
N GLY A 80 0.82 -5.67 9.84
CA GLY A 80 -0.15 -6.54 10.51
C GLY A 80 -1.15 -5.83 11.42
N LEU A 81 -1.40 -4.53 11.23
CA LEU A 81 -2.38 -3.80 12.04
C LEU A 81 -3.79 -4.42 11.95
N ALA A 82 -4.23 -4.81 10.75
CA ALA A 82 -5.55 -5.40 10.57
C ALA A 82 -5.68 -6.77 11.27
N ASP A 83 -4.59 -7.55 11.28
CA ASP A 83 -4.53 -8.84 11.99
C ASP A 83 -4.69 -8.62 13.50
N LYS A 84 -3.90 -7.70 14.07
CA LYS A 84 -3.97 -7.35 15.52
C LYS A 84 -5.35 -6.83 15.93
N LEU A 85 -6.01 -6.02 15.11
CA LEU A 85 -7.36 -5.51 15.39
C LEU A 85 -8.39 -6.64 15.39
N ARG A 86 -8.32 -7.53 14.39
CA ARG A 86 -9.23 -8.70 14.30
C ARG A 86 -9.04 -9.69 15.42
N ASP A 87 -7.80 -9.90 15.89
CA ASP A 87 -7.49 -10.72 17.08
C ASP A 87 -8.18 -10.17 18.34
N LYS A 88 -8.43 -8.86 18.38
CA LYS A 88 -9.21 -8.17 19.43
C LYS A 88 -10.70 -8.08 19.10
N SER A 89 -11.16 -8.71 18.03
CA SER A 89 -12.54 -8.62 17.54
C SER A 89 -12.97 -7.20 17.15
N ILE A 90 -12.04 -6.34 16.80
CA ILE A 90 -12.30 -5.00 16.27
C ILE A 90 -12.39 -5.07 14.74
N PRO A 91 -13.54 -4.74 14.12
CA PRO A 91 -13.68 -4.70 12.68
C PRO A 91 -12.67 -3.73 12.05
N CYS A 92 -12.04 -4.18 10.96
CA CYS A 92 -11.04 -3.38 10.24
C CYS A 92 -11.32 -3.40 8.73
N PHE A 93 -11.49 -2.23 8.14
CA PHE A 93 -11.46 -2.05 6.69
C PHE A 93 -10.01 -1.91 6.22
N GLY A 94 -9.50 -2.99 5.66
CA GLY A 94 -8.15 -3.16 5.16
C GLY A 94 -7.81 -4.66 5.10
N PRO A 95 -6.95 -5.11 4.18
CA PRO A 95 -6.51 -6.50 4.11
C PRO A 95 -5.69 -6.88 5.36
N ASN A 96 -5.58 -8.19 5.62
CA ASN A 96 -4.57 -8.71 6.53
C ASN A 96 -3.16 -8.50 5.97
N SER A 97 -2.14 -8.80 6.78
CA SER A 97 -0.74 -8.60 6.37
C SER A 97 -0.37 -9.37 5.11
N GLU A 98 -0.86 -10.61 4.95
CA GLU A 98 -0.64 -11.41 3.75
C GLU A 98 -1.26 -10.75 2.50
N GLY A 99 -2.51 -10.31 2.57
CA GLY A 99 -3.18 -9.60 1.48
C GLY A 99 -2.55 -8.24 1.19
N ALA A 100 -2.07 -7.53 2.22
CA ALA A 100 -1.38 -6.25 2.08
C ALA A 100 -0.04 -6.37 1.33
N MET A 101 0.57 -7.56 1.29
CA MET A 101 1.80 -7.81 0.53
C MET A 101 1.62 -7.67 -0.98
N LEU A 102 0.39 -7.72 -1.51
CA LEU A 102 0.13 -7.40 -2.92
C LEU A 102 0.54 -5.96 -3.29
N GLU A 103 0.46 -5.04 -2.33
CA GLU A 103 0.99 -3.67 -2.48
C GLU A 103 2.38 -3.55 -1.86
N GLY A 104 2.65 -4.28 -0.78
CA GLY A 104 3.89 -4.24 -0.01
C GLY A 104 5.12 -4.71 -0.79
N SER A 105 4.97 -5.69 -1.69
CA SER A 105 6.04 -6.23 -2.52
C SER A 105 5.59 -6.38 -3.97
N LYS A 106 6.27 -5.67 -4.87
CA LYS A 106 6.02 -5.77 -6.31
C LYS A 106 6.35 -7.15 -6.85
N LEU A 107 7.40 -7.78 -6.30
CA LEU A 107 7.80 -9.13 -6.67
C LEU A 107 6.72 -10.15 -6.25
N HIS A 108 6.22 -10.04 -5.01
CA HIS A 108 5.13 -10.89 -4.54
C HIS A 108 3.89 -10.73 -5.41
N ALA A 109 3.47 -9.49 -5.70
CA ALA A 109 2.33 -9.23 -6.58
C ALA A 109 2.52 -9.84 -7.99
N LYS A 110 3.71 -9.71 -8.57
CA LYS A 110 4.04 -10.31 -9.87
C LYS A 110 3.97 -11.84 -9.83
N GLN A 111 4.45 -12.45 -8.75
CA GLN A 111 4.37 -13.89 -8.56
C GLN A 111 2.93 -14.37 -8.48
N VAL A 112 2.11 -13.72 -7.64
CA VAL A 112 0.67 -14.02 -7.51
C VAL A 112 -0.05 -13.88 -8.85
N MET A 113 0.23 -12.80 -9.61
CA MET A 113 -0.37 -12.63 -10.94
C MET A 113 0.04 -13.76 -11.89
N SER A 114 1.32 -14.16 -11.87
CA SER A 114 1.82 -15.26 -12.68
C SER A 114 1.15 -16.58 -12.33
N ASP A 115 1.05 -16.91 -11.04
CA ASP A 115 0.48 -18.16 -10.53
C ASP A 115 -1.02 -18.28 -10.84
N LEU A 116 -1.73 -17.15 -10.83
CA LEU A 116 -3.16 -17.08 -11.13
C LEU A 116 -3.47 -16.82 -12.62
N GLY A 117 -2.46 -16.66 -13.47
CA GLY A 117 -2.65 -16.34 -14.89
C GLY A 117 -3.25 -14.96 -15.15
N ILE A 118 -3.07 -14.00 -14.23
CA ILE A 118 -3.53 -12.61 -14.38
C ILE A 118 -2.57 -11.90 -15.35
N PRO A 119 -3.07 -11.24 -16.40
CA PRO A 119 -2.23 -10.52 -17.34
C PRO A 119 -1.39 -9.42 -16.67
N THR A 120 -0.08 -9.45 -16.90
CA THR A 120 0.85 -8.45 -16.42
C THR A 120 2.03 -8.33 -17.38
N GLY A 121 2.75 -7.21 -17.38
CA GLY A 121 3.98 -7.08 -18.15
C GLY A 121 5.01 -8.13 -17.76
N ARG A 122 5.73 -8.66 -18.77
CA ARG A 122 6.85 -9.57 -18.51
C ARG A 122 7.85 -8.94 -17.57
N PHE A 123 8.39 -9.69 -16.63
CA PHE A 123 9.35 -9.20 -15.67
C PHE A 123 10.47 -10.19 -15.41
N GLU A 124 11.59 -9.70 -14.94
CA GLU A 124 12.72 -10.49 -14.44
C GLU A 124 13.30 -9.84 -13.17
N VAL A 125 13.88 -10.66 -12.32
CA VAL A 125 14.60 -10.23 -11.12
C VAL A 125 16.09 -10.24 -11.41
N LEU A 126 16.76 -9.12 -11.15
CA LEU A 126 18.20 -9.01 -11.29
C LEU A 126 18.85 -8.91 -9.92
N GLU A 127 19.83 -9.76 -9.70
CA GLU A 127 20.66 -9.79 -8.51
C GLU A 127 22.11 -9.41 -8.86
N ARG A 128 23.00 -9.36 -7.87
CA ARG A 128 24.43 -9.03 -8.06
C ARG A 128 25.16 -9.93 -9.05
N THR A 129 24.69 -11.16 -9.19
CA THR A 129 25.29 -12.17 -10.11
C THR A 129 24.71 -12.11 -11.51
N SER A 130 23.66 -11.33 -11.74
CA SER A 130 23.00 -11.22 -13.04
C SER A 130 23.86 -10.43 -14.03
N ARG A 131 23.85 -10.85 -15.29
CA ARG A 131 24.49 -10.13 -16.39
C ARG A 131 23.54 -9.10 -16.95
N ILE A 132 23.78 -7.82 -16.64
CA ILE A 132 22.90 -6.71 -17.06
C ILE A 132 22.75 -6.65 -18.59
N GLU A 133 23.77 -7.07 -19.37
CA GLU A 133 23.70 -7.08 -20.84
C GLU A 133 22.60 -8.02 -21.36
N ASP A 134 22.43 -9.18 -20.72
CA ASP A 134 21.41 -10.15 -21.13
C ASP A 134 19.99 -9.53 -21.02
N ILE A 135 19.81 -8.63 -20.04
CA ILE A 135 18.56 -7.87 -19.88
C ILE A 135 18.33 -6.89 -21.02
N PHE A 136 19.37 -6.16 -21.41
CA PHE A 136 19.24 -5.19 -22.53
C PHE A 136 19.00 -5.89 -23.87
N ASP A 137 19.37 -7.16 -23.99
CA ASP A 137 19.09 -7.98 -25.16
C ASP A 137 17.65 -8.55 -25.13
N SER A 138 17.13 -8.85 -23.92
CA SER A 138 15.80 -9.45 -23.74
C SER A 138 14.66 -8.45 -23.58
N PHE A 139 14.90 -7.26 -23.02
CA PHE A 139 13.91 -6.20 -22.84
C PHE A 139 14.19 -5.03 -23.78
N LYS A 140 13.16 -4.62 -24.52
CA LYS A 140 13.25 -3.42 -25.38
C LYS A 140 13.03 -2.13 -24.58
N PRO A 141 13.67 -1.01 -24.95
CA PRO A 141 13.41 0.28 -24.33
C PRO A 141 11.97 0.78 -24.66
N PRO A 142 11.37 1.61 -23.79
CA PRO A 142 11.95 2.05 -22.53
C PRO A 142 11.99 0.92 -21.49
N TRP A 143 13.08 0.85 -20.74
CA TRP A 143 13.21 -0.10 -19.63
C TRP A 143 12.53 0.44 -18.38
N VAL A 144 11.76 -0.41 -17.70
CA VAL A 144 11.10 -0.10 -16.44
C VAL A 144 11.82 -0.86 -15.33
N ILE A 145 12.53 -0.13 -14.48
CA ILE A 145 13.31 -0.69 -13.37
C ILE A 145 12.59 -0.33 -12.07
N LYS A 146 12.37 -1.29 -11.20
CA LYS A 146 11.62 -1.10 -9.95
C LYS A 146 12.38 -1.66 -8.76
N ARG A 147 12.36 -0.93 -7.66
CA ARG A 147 12.74 -1.42 -6.33
C ARG A 147 11.56 -2.16 -5.71
N ASP A 148 11.84 -3.21 -4.96
CA ASP A 148 10.82 -3.96 -4.22
C ASP A 148 10.65 -3.40 -2.80
N VAL A 149 10.29 -2.12 -2.74
CA VAL A 149 10.09 -1.38 -1.48
C VAL A 149 8.86 -0.47 -1.60
N LEU A 150 8.22 -0.20 -0.47
CA LEU A 150 7.21 0.85 -0.35
C LEU A 150 7.91 2.23 -0.43
N ALA A 151 8.00 2.82 -1.60
CA ALA A 151 8.79 4.02 -1.87
C ALA A 151 7.95 5.26 -2.21
N GLY A 152 6.63 5.22 -2.04
CA GLY A 152 5.75 6.35 -2.35
C GLY A 152 5.97 6.90 -3.76
N GLY A 153 6.08 6.04 -4.77
CA GLY A 153 6.31 6.40 -6.16
C GLY A 153 7.77 6.70 -6.55
N LYS A 154 8.72 6.67 -5.61
CA LYS A 154 10.14 7.00 -5.86
C LYS A 154 11.02 5.79 -6.17
N GLY A 155 10.46 4.60 -6.22
CA GLY A 155 11.17 3.35 -6.48
C GLY A 155 11.05 2.83 -7.91
N VAL A 156 10.75 3.69 -8.91
CA VAL A 156 10.59 3.31 -10.31
C VAL A 156 11.37 4.27 -11.20
N VAL A 157 12.13 3.71 -12.14
CA VAL A 157 12.77 4.45 -13.24
C VAL A 157 12.26 3.88 -14.55
N VAL A 158 11.80 4.77 -15.44
CA VAL A 158 11.44 4.45 -16.82
C VAL A 158 12.37 5.25 -17.74
N THR A 159 13.17 4.58 -18.55
CA THR A 159 14.16 5.25 -19.40
C THR A 159 14.45 4.49 -20.69
N SER A 160 14.70 5.22 -21.76
CA SER A 160 15.25 4.68 -23.01
C SER A 160 16.78 4.83 -23.10
N SER A 161 17.42 5.43 -22.10
CA SER A 161 18.86 5.61 -22.01
C SER A 161 19.48 4.37 -21.35
N LYS A 162 20.26 3.62 -22.11
CA LYS A 162 20.97 2.41 -21.62
C LYS A 162 21.94 2.74 -20.47
N PRO A 163 22.70 3.86 -20.49
CA PRO A 163 23.52 4.26 -19.34
C PRO A 163 22.71 4.54 -18.07
N ASP A 164 21.55 5.23 -18.19
CA ASP A 164 20.71 5.56 -17.02
C ASP A 164 20.06 4.30 -16.46
N ALA A 165 19.58 3.39 -17.33
CA ALA A 165 19.04 2.11 -16.91
C ALA A 165 20.08 1.30 -16.13
N ARG A 166 21.32 1.21 -16.66
CA ARG A 166 22.43 0.53 -15.99
C ARG A 166 22.73 1.15 -14.62
N SER A 167 22.85 2.47 -14.56
CA SER A 167 23.12 3.18 -13.31
C SER A 167 22.06 2.91 -12.24
N ALA A 168 20.78 2.91 -12.63
CA ALA A 168 19.68 2.58 -11.72
C ALA A 168 19.77 1.13 -11.21
N ILE A 169 19.99 0.17 -12.12
CA ILE A 169 20.13 -1.25 -11.79
C ILE A 169 21.28 -1.46 -10.80
N GLU A 170 22.49 -0.98 -11.14
CA GLU A 170 23.69 -1.17 -10.31
C GLU A 170 23.54 -0.52 -8.94
N SER A 171 23.02 0.72 -8.88
CA SER A 171 22.81 1.43 -7.64
C SER A 171 21.81 0.74 -6.73
N TRP A 172 20.70 0.26 -7.29
CA TRP A 172 19.63 -0.35 -6.50
C TRP A 172 19.93 -1.79 -6.10
N ILE A 173 20.64 -2.55 -6.93
CA ILE A 173 21.18 -3.86 -6.52
C ILE A 173 22.18 -3.69 -5.37
N ALA A 174 23.01 -2.64 -5.40
CA ALA A 174 23.95 -2.37 -4.31
C ALA A 174 23.23 -2.03 -2.99
N LEU A 175 22.08 -1.36 -3.06
CA LEU A 175 21.28 -0.92 -1.92
C LEU A 175 20.37 -2.03 -1.38
N ASP A 176 19.60 -2.68 -2.26
CA ASP A 176 18.48 -3.56 -1.89
C ASP A 176 18.80 -5.05 -2.13
N GLY A 177 19.91 -5.36 -2.81
CA GLY A 177 20.31 -6.71 -3.17
C GLY A 177 19.79 -7.18 -4.54
N PHE A 178 18.66 -6.70 -4.98
CA PHE A 178 18.05 -7.00 -6.27
C PHE A 178 17.19 -5.85 -6.77
N VAL A 179 16.80 -5.92 -8.04
CA VAL A 179 15.78 -5.07 -8.68
C VAL A 179 14.86 -5.90 -9.56
N ILE A 180 13.69 -5.39 -9.83
CA ILE A 180 12.75 -5.94 -10.81
C ILE A 180 12.87 -5.11 -12.08
N ILE A 181 13.05 -5.76 -13.22
CA ILE A 181 12.88 -5.12 -14.52
C ILE A 181 11.58 -5.60 -15.16
N GLU A 182 10.87 -4.67 -15.77
CA GLU A 182 9.59 -4.98 -16.41
C GLU A 182 9.54 -4.48 -17.85
N GLU A 183 8.72 -5.15 -18.63
CA GLU A 183 8.29 -4.67 -19.94
C GLU A 183 7.47 -3.39 -19.78
N HIS A 184 7.79 -2.39 -20.59
CA HIS A 184 6.97 -1.19 -20.69
C HIS A 184 5.69 -1.48 -21.46
N LEU A 185 4.57 -1.32 -20.79
CA LEU A 185 3.25 -1.42 -21.41
C LEU A 185 2.83 -0.04 -21.93
N ALA A 186 2.62 0.07 -23.23
CA ALA A 186 2.09 1.27 -23.84
C ALA A 186 0.56 1.28 -23.78
N GLY A 187 -0.04 2.40 -23.37
CA GLY A 187 -1.50 2.53 -23.27
C GLY A 187 -1.91 3.67 -22.37
N GLU A 188 -3.20 3.86 -22.24
CA GLU A 188 -3.80 4.76 -21.27
C GLU A 188 -3.98 4.05 -19.94
N GLU A 189 -3.64 4.72 -18.85
CA GLU A 189 -3.85 4.20 -17.51
C GLU A 189 -5.29 4.43 -17.05
N ALA A 190 -5.89 3.43 -16.43
CA ALA A 190 -7.16 3.54 -15.76
C ALA A 190 -7.11 2.85 -14.39
N SER A 191 -7.71 3.47 -13.38
CA SER A 191 -7.87 2.88 -12.06
C SER A 191 -9.30 2.39 -11.87
N VAL A 192 -9.45 1.15 -11.43
CA VAL A 192 -10.72 0.58 -11.03
C VAL A 192 -10.67 0.30 -9.53
N LEU A 193 -11.55 0.98 -8.76
CA LEU A 193 -11.63 0.78 -7.32
C LEU A 193 -12.84 -0.10 -7.01
N VAL A 194 -12.59 -1.16 -6.26
CA VAL A 194 -13.61 -2.13 -5.86
C VAL A 194 -13.55 -2.34 -4.36
N ILE A 195 -14.71 -2.35 -3.69
CA ILE A 195 -14.82 -2.75 -2.30
C ILE A 195 -15.19 -4.24 -2.30
N LEU A 196 -14.41 -5.02 -1.56
CA LEU A 196 -14.54 -6.47 -1.47
C LEU A 196 -14.75 -6.88 -0.02
N ASP A 197 -15.52 -7.93 0.17
CA ASP A 197 -15.58 -8.68 1.43
C ASP A 197 -15.56 -10.20 1.14
N GLU A 198 -15.75 -11.03 2.16
CA GLU A 198 -15.74 -12.49 2.02
C GLU A 198 -16.88 -13.02 1.14
N SER A 199 -17.91 -12.23 0.87
CA SER A 199 -19.04 -12.60 0.00
C SER A 199 -18.81 -12.24 -1.47
N GLY A 200 -17.78 -11.45 -1.77
CA GLY A 200 -17.40 -11.00 -3.11
C GLY A 200 -17.41 -9.47 -3.25
N TYR A 201 -17.71 -8.99 -4.47
CA TYR A 201 -17.79 -7.56 -4.83
C TYR A 201 -19.17 -7.18 -5.28
#